data_2701c4445dc98c66c9142ae0860a11ff
#
_entry.id   2701c4445dc98c66c9142ae0860a11ff
#
_cell.length_a   1.000
_cell.length_b   1.000
_cell.length_c   1.000
_cell.angle_alpha   90.00
_cell.angle_beta   90.00
_cell.angle_gamma   90.00
#
_symmetry.space_group_name_H-M   'P 1'
#
loop_
_entity.id
_entity.type
_entity.pdbx_description
1 polymer ?
#
loop_
_entity_poly.entity_id
_entity_poly.type
_entity_poly.pdbx_seq_one_letter_code
_entity_poly.pdbx_strand_id
1 'polypeptide(L)'
;DGSEAGACANGMRCVAKRVFGASGEKAATFETRAGLLNCWQGPSPDLYTVDMGVPKFGWQDIPLAEEFRDTRYIELQVGPIDAPVLHSPSVVSMGNPHAIFWVDDIDAYDLERFGPLLENHPIFPERANITLAHIVDRDHIRMRTWERGAGLTRACGSAACATAVAAARLKRTNRIVQMSLPGGDLTIEWRESDDHVLMTGAAVLEYEGIFDPALFAALA
;
A
#
# COMPACT_ATOMS: atom_id res chain seq x y z
N ASP A 1 3.13 -13.15 -15.18
CA ASP A 1 2.99 -12.99 -16.63
C ASP A 1 4.29 -12.46 -17.28
N GLY A 2 5.30 -12.11 -16.49
CA GLY A 2 6.56 -11.54 -16.97
C GLY A 2 6.53 -10.06 -17.31
N SER A 3 5.42 -9.37 -17.07
CA SER A 3 5.35 -7.92 -17.23
C SER A 3 6.16 -7.20 -16.14
N GLU A 4 6.66 -6.02 -16.49
CA GLU A 4 7.43 -5.21 -15.54
C GLU A 4 6.53 -4.48 -14.55
N ALA A 5 6.86 -4.57 -13.26
CA ALA A 5 6.23 -3.76 -12.22
C ALA A 5 6.93 -2.39 -12.11
N GLY A 6 6.16 -1.31 -11.96
CA GLY A 6 6.70 0.03 -11.72
C GLY A 6 7.42 0.11 -10.37
N ALA A 7 6.75 -0.29 -9.31
CA ALA A 7 7.30 -0.49 -7.97
C ALA A 7 6.48 -1.55 -7.23
N CYS A 8 7.16 -2.39 -6.47
CA CYS A 8 6.52 -3.36 -5.59
C CYS A 8 7.29 -3.41 -4.26
N ALA A 9 6.79 -2.74 -3.26
CA ALA A 9 7.46 -2.63 -1.95
C ALA A 9 7.63 -4.00 -1.26
N ASN A 10 6.66 -4.91 -1.43
CA ASN A 10 6.80 -6.28 -0.93
C ASN A 10 7.94 -7.02 -1.64
N GLY A 11 8.02 -6.91 -2.97
CA GLY A 11 9.11 -7.47 -3.76
C GLY A 11 10.46 -6.88 -3.39
N MET A 12 10.53 -5.57 -3.11
CA MET A 12 11.78 -4.91 -2.72
C MET A 12 12.36 -5.47 -1.42
N ARG A 13 11.55 -5.82 -0.42
CA ARG A 13 12.06 -6.49 0.78
C ARG A 13 12.70 -7.85 0.47
N CYS A 14 12.11 -8.61 -0.45
CA CYS A 14 12.67 -9.89 -0.90
C CYS A 14 13.99 -9.71 -1.67
N VAL A 15 14.05 -8.69 -2.55
CA VAL A 15 15.28 -8.32 -3.28
C VAL A 15 16.37 -7.89 -2.29
N ALA A 16 16.04 -7.00 -1.35
CA ALA A 16 16.98 -6.55 -0.32
C ALA A 16 17.53 -7.74 0.51
N LYS A 17 16.66 -8.67 0.94
CA LYS A 17 17.10 -9.89 1.63
C LYS A 17 18.10 -10.70 0.81
N ARG A 18 17.81 -10.90 -0.48
CA ARG A 18 18.68 -11.68 -1.37
C ARG A 18 20.03 -11.01 -1.58
N VAL A 19 20.03 -9.70 -1.85
CA VAL A 19 21.24 -8.91 -2.08
C VAL A 19 22.09 -8.84 -0.82
N PHE A 20 21.50 -8.52 0.33
CA PHE A 20 22.23 -8.41 1.61
C PHE A 20 22.78 -9.76 2.06
N GLY A 21 22.04 -10.85 1.83
CA GLY A 21 22.53 -12.20 2.11
C GLY A 21 23.75 -12.61 1.26
N ALA A 22 23.84 -12.10 0.02
CA ALA A 22 24.96 -12.37 -0.88
C ALA A 22 26.15 -11.43 -0.66
N SER A 23 25.92 -10.14 -0.35
CA SER A 23 26.96 -9.12 -0.23
C SER A 23 27.50 -8.94 1.19
N GLY A 24 26.71 -9.30 2.21
CA GLY A 24 26.99 -8.98 3.62
C GLY A 24 26.63 -7.55 4.01
N GLU A 25 26.17 -6.72 3.07
CA GLU A 25 25.70 -5.35 3.31
C GLU A 25 24.39 -5.36 4.08
N LYS A 26 24.07 -4.24 4.73
CA LYS A 26 22.83 -4.06 5.50
C LYS A 26 21.95 -2.93 4.97
N ALA A 27 22.40 -2.21 3.97
CA ALA A 27 21.69 -1.14 3.31
C ALA A 27 22.11 -1.05 1.84
N ALA A 28 21.17 -0.70 0.98
CA ALA A 28 21.43 -0.43 -0.44
C ALA A 28 20.36 0.48 -1.03
N THR A 29 20.73 1.17 -2.09
CA THR A 29 19.80 1.90 -2.95
C THR A 29 19.58 1.09 -4.23
N PHE A 30 18.32 0.85 -4.57
CA PHE A 30 17.92 0.11 -5.76
C PHE A 30 17.33 1.07 -6.79
N GLU A 31 17.80 0.98 -8.02
CA GLU A 31 17.18 1.67 -9.15
C GLU A 31 15.97 0.87 -9.64
N THR A 32 14.82 1.52 -9.72
CA THR A 32 13.56 0.95 -10.22
C THR A 32 12.93 1.89 -11.25
N ARG A 33 11.90 1.44 -11.95
CA ARG A 33 11.13 2.30 -12.85
C ARG A 33 10.42 3.44 -12.12
N ALA A 34 10.11 3.28 -10.85
CA ALA A 34 9.52 4.33 -10.01
C ALA A 34 10.56 5.25 -9.37
N GLY A 35 11.85 5.07 -9.69
CA GLY A 35 12.96 5.85 -9.12
C GLY A 35 13.82 5.04 -8.18
N LEU A 36 14.62 5.74 -7.39
CA LEU A 36 15.53 5.14 -6.41
C LEU A 36 14.78 4.77 -5.14
N LEU A 37 14.93 3.52 -4.69
CA LEU A 37 14.40 3.02 -3.44
C LEU A 37 15.53 2.66 -2.48
N ASN A 38 15.54 3.29 -1.31
CA ASN A 38 16.46 2.95 -0.25
C ASN A 38 15.88 1.81 0.60
N CYS A 39 16.68 0.78 0.80
CA CYS A 39 16.29 -0.38 1.61
C CYS A 39 17.40 -0.69 2.61
N TRP A 40 17.01 -1.15 3.80
CA TRP A 40 17.97 -1.61 4.80
C TRP A 40 17.39 -2.74 5.65
N GLN A 41 18.27 -3.51 6.25
CA GLN A 41 17.91 -4.55 7.21
C GLN A 41 17.31 -3.89 8.46
N GLY A 42 16.19 -4.38 8.91
CA GLY A 42 15.52 -3.93 10.13
C GLY A 42 16.18 -4.47 11.39
N PRO A 43 15.49 -4.33 12.54
CA PRO A 43 16.04 -4.72 13.84
C PRO A 43 16.24 -6.23 14.00
N SER A 44 15.68 -7.07 13.15
CA SER A 44 15.93 -8.51 13.14
C SER A 44 16.36 -9.00 11.75
N PRO A 45 16.99 -10.18 11.64
CA PRO A 45 17.52 -10.70 10.38
C PRO A 45 16.52 -10.86 9.25
N ASP A 46 15.25 -11.07 9.58
CA ASP A 46 14.18 -11.27 8.60
C ASP A 46 13.32 -10.02 8.35
N LEU A 47 13.58 -8.92 9.06
CA LEU A 47 12.89 -7.65 8.85
C LEU A 47 13.69 -6.74 7.92
N TYR A 48 12.98 -6.12 6.98
CA TYR A 48 13.54 -5.19 6.00
C TYR A 48 12.68 -3.96 5.92
N THR A 49 13.33 -2.80 5.87
CA THR A 49 12.68 -1.50 5.71
C THR A 49 12.91 -0.99 4.30
N VAL A 50 11.86 -0.48 3.70
CA VAL A 50 11.88 0.21 2.39
C VAL A 50 11.42 1.64 2.61
N ASP A 51 12.17 2.59 2.08
CA ASP A 51 11.76 4.00 2.02
C ASP A 51 10.80 4.17 0.82
N MET A 52 9.56 4.47 1.12
CA MET A 52 8.48 4.62 0.14
C MET A 52 8.35 6.05 -0.39
N GLY A 53 9.25 6.96 0.03
CA GLY A 53 9.22 8.37 -0.33
C GLY A 53 8.17 9.19 0.42
N VAL A 54 7.90 10.39 -0.10
CA VAL A 54 7.00 11.37 0.52
C VAL A 54 5.59 11.22 -0.03
N PRO A 55 4.56 11.13 0.83
CA PRO A 55 3.17 11.07 0.39
C PRO A 55 2.72 12.41 -0.20
N LYS A 56 1.81 12.36 -1.17
CA LYS A 56 1.25 13.55 -1.79
C LYS A 56 -0.25 13.66 -1.51
N PHE A 57 -0.71 14.89 -1.34
CA PHE A 57 -2.07 15.19 -0.88
C PHE A 57 -2.84 16.13 -1.80
N GLY A 58 -2.18 16.74 -2.77
CA GLY A 58 -2.84 17.57 -3.77
C GLY A 58 -3.76 16.74 -4.66
N TRP A 59 -4.94 17.25 -4.97
CA TRP A 59 -5.90 16.54 -5.83
C TRP A 59 -5.31 16.18 -7.20
N GLN A 60 -4.43 17.02 -7.74
CA GLN A 60 -3.70 16.76 -9.00
C GLN A 60 -2.66 15.65 -8.86
N ASP A 61 -2.00 15.55 -7.69
CA ASP A 61 -1.01 14.49 -7.41
C ASP A 61 -1.65 13.12 -7.16
N ILE A 62 -2.94 13.12 -6.74
CA ILE A 62 -3.74 11.90 -6.52
C ILE A 62 -4.43 11.47 -7.82
N PRO A 63 -4.31 12.16 -8.89
CA PRO A 63 -5.08 12.54 -10.06
C PRO A 63 -6.60 12.35 -9.90
N LEU A 64 -7.22 13.22 -9.09
CA LEU A 64 -8.68 13.30 -9.00
C LEU A 64 -9.24 14.08 -10.20
N ALA A 65 -10.47 13.78 -10.61
CA ALA A 65 -11.13 14.41 -11.76
C ALA A 65 -11.49 15.88 -11.54
N GLU A 66 -11.55 16.32 -10.29
CA GLU A 66 -11.92 17.68 -9.91
C GLU A 66 -11.17 18.17 -8.67
N GLU A 67 -11.22 19.47 -8.38
CA GLU A 67 -10.53 20.10 -7.27
C GLU A 67 -11.16 19.72 -5.92
N PHE A 68 -10.33 19.19 -5.01
CA PHE A 68 -10.64 19.04 -3.59
C PHE A 68 -9.62 19.84 -2.77
N ARG A 69 -10.08 20.82 -2.00
CA ARG A 69 -9.22 21.60 -1.10
C ARG A 69 -8.70 20.80 0.07
N ASP A 70 -9.46 19.77 0.49
CA ASP A 70 -9.11 18.88 1.59
C ASP A 70 -9.34 17.43 1.19
N THR A 71 -8.26 16.71 1.03
CA THR A 71 -8.25 15.29 0.66
C THR A 71 -8.31 14.35 1.87
N ARG A 72 -8.46 14.88 3.08
CA ARG A 72 -8.71 14.06 4.27
C ARG A 72 -10.08 13.38 4.22
N TYR A 73 -11.04 14.03 3.55
CA TYR A 73 -12.36 13.47 3.23
C TYR A 73 -12.82 14.06 1.90
N ILE A 74 -13.15 13.22 0.94
CA ILE A 74 -13.76 13.67 -0.32
C ILE A 74 -15.23 13.24 -0.40
N GLU A 75 -16.02 13.96 -1.20
CA GLU A 75 -17.42 13.63 -1.44
C GLU A 75 -17.51 12.44 -2.41
N LEU A 76 -17.45 11.24 -1.88
CA LEU A 76 -17.62 10.00 -2.60
C LEU A 76 -18.39 9.01 -1.72
N GLN A 77 -19.40 8.37 -2.27
CA GLN A 77 -20.18 7.36 -1.54
C GLN A 77 -20.69 6.23 -2.44
N VAL A 78 -20.99 5.10 -1.83
CA VAL A 78 -21.63 3.93 -2.46
C VAL A 78 -22.84 3.53 -1.65
N GLY A 79 -23.95 3.27 -2.34
CA GLY A 79 -25.22 2.93 -1.72
C GLY A 79 -26.24 4.04 -1.83
N PRO A 80 -27.40 3.94 -1.14
CA PRO A 80 -28.43 4.97 -1.13
C PRO A 80 -27.90 6.31 -0.59
N ILE A 81 -28.42 7.42 -1.13
CA ILE A 81 -27.95 8.77 -0.75
C ILE A 81 -28.16 9.06 0.74
N ASP A 82 -29.25 8.58 1.28
CA ASP A 82 -29.69 8.79 2.69
C ASP A 82 -29.14 7.73 3.65
N ALA A 83 -28.58 6.63 3.12
CA ALA A 83 -27.99 5.55 3.91
C ALA A 83 -26.81 4.91 3.16
N PRO A 84 -25.71 5.63 2.94
CA PRO A 84 -24.57 5.12 2.17
C PRO A 84 -23.90 3.95 2.90
N VAL A 85 -23.51 2.94 2.11
CA VAL A 85 -22.77 1.77 2.62
C VAL A 85 -21.33 2.14 2.94
N LEU A 86 -20.69 2.90 2.04
CA LEU A 86 -19.35 3.48 2.22
C LEU A 86 -19.40 4.94 1.79
N HIS A 87 -18.72 5.82 2.51
CA HIS A 87 -18.72 7.26 2.20
C HIS A 87 -17.45 7.97 2.66
N SER A 88 -17.21 9.15 2.13
CA SER A 88 -16.23 10.13 2.57
C SER A 88 -14.82 9.55 2.80
N PRO A 89 -14.21 8.90 1.80
CA PRO A 89 -12.87 8.34 1.97
C PRO A 89 -11.82 9.44 2.12
N SER A 90 -10.74 9.11 2.83
CA SER A 90 -9.48 9.83 2.71
C SER A 90 -8.78 9.43 1.42
N VAL A 91 -8.15 10.38 0.73
CA VAL A 91 -7.37 10.08 -0.48
C VAL A 91 -5.94 10.58 -0.35
N VAL A 92 -4.99 9.72 -0.78
CA VAL A 92 -3.54 9.94 -0.67
C VAL A 92 -2.86 9.31 -1.89
N SER A 93 -1.79 9.93 -2.39
CA SER A 93 -0.89 9.32 -3.37
C SER A 93 0.42 8.88 -2.72
N MET A 94 0.80 7.63 -2.95
CA MET A 94 2.13 7.06 -2.67
C MET A 94 2.88 6.78 -3.99
N GLY A 95 2.69 7.64 -5.01
CA GLY A 95 3.08 7.40 -6.39
C GLY A 95 1.99 6.69 -7.21
N ASN A 96 0.94 6.27 -6.53
CA ASN A 96 -0.32 5.74 -7.07
C ASN A 96 -1.49 6.15 -6.17
N PRO A 97 -2.71 6.31 -6.71
CA PRO A 97 -3.87 6.80 -5.95
C PRO A 97 -4.45 5.74 -5.01
N HIS A 98 -4.76 6.17 -3.79
CA HIS A 98 -5.40 5.38 -2.76
C HIS A 98 -6.62 6.10 -2.18
N ALA A 99 -7.77 5.41 -2.11
CA ALA A 99 -8.97 5.84 -1.40
C ALA A 99 -9.20 4.93 -0.20
N ILE A 100 -9.24 5.51 1.00
CA ILE A 100 -9.34 4.81 2.27
C ILE A 100 -10.68 5.11 2.92
N PHE A 101 -11.53 4.10 3.03
CA PHE A 101 -12.81 4.14 3.73
C PHE A 101 -12.62 3.65 5.16
N TRP A 102 -12.99 4.49 6.12
CA TRP A 102 -12.90 4.20 7.54
C TRP A 102 -14.17 3.49 8.00
N VAL A 103 -14.02 2.29 8.51
CA VAL A 103 -15.14 1.41 8.91
C VAL A 103 -14.90 0.81 10.30
N ASP A 104 -15.98 0.43 10.97
CA ASP A 104 -15.88 -0.21 12.28
C ASP A 104 -15.50 -1.69 12.18
N ASP A 105 -15.86 -2.35 11.08
CA ASP A 105 -15.51 -3.73 10.81
C ASP A 105 -15.18 -3.91 9.31
N ILE A 106 -13.93 -4.26 9.00
CA ILE A 106 -13.47 -4.45 7.62
C ILE A 106 -14.06 -5.69 6.96
N ASP A 107 -14.57 -6.63 7.74
CA ASP A 107 -15.11 -7.90 7.25
C ASP A 107 -16.63 -7.82 7.00
N ALA A 108 -17.30 -6.76 7.48
CA ALA A 108 -18.73 -6.52 7.26
C ALA A 108 -19.08 -6.07 5.83
N TYR A 109 -18.09 -5.76 5.00
CA TYR A 109 -18.29 -5.19 3.67
C TYR A 109 -17.76 -6.12 2.57
N ASP A 110 -18.57 -6.31 1.54
CA ASP A 110 -18.20 -7.07 0.34
C ASP A 110 -17.29 -6.22 -0.59
N LEU A 111 -15.99 -6.26 -0.32
CA LEU A 111 -15.01 -5.50 -1.08
C LEU A 111 -14.83 -6.04 -2.51
N GLU A 112 -15.15 -7.30 -2.78
CA GLU A 112 -15.16 -7.86 -4.14
C GLU A 112 -16.28 -7.24 -4.99
N ARG A 113 -17.39 -6.87 -4.37
CA ARG A 113 -18.50 -6.18 -5.02
C ARG A 113 -18.25 -4.69 -5.18
N PHE A 114 -17.78 -4.00 -4.13
CA PHE A 114 -17.62 -2.54 -4.14
C PHE A 114 -16.31 -2.08 -4.75
N GLY A 115 -15.26 -2.90 -4.66
CA GLY A 115 -13.92 -2.58 -5.16
C GLY A 115 -13.91 -2.18 -6.63
N PRO A 116 -14.44 -2.98 -7.56
CA PRO A 116 -14.48 -2.63 -8.99
C PRO A 116 -15.27 -1.35 -9.28
N LEU A 117 -16.37 -1.11 -8.57
CA LEU A 117 -17.20 0.08 -8.74
C LEU A 117 -16.45 1.35 -8.32
N LEU A 118 -15.72 1.29 -7.20
CA LEU A 118 -14.96 2.40 -6.65
C LEU A 118 -13.64 2.60 -7.39
N GLU A 119 -12.93 1.52 -7.75
CA GLU A 119 -11.71 1.58 -8.57
C GLU A 119 -11.95 2.37 -9.86
N ASN A 120 -13.08 2.12 -10.53
CA ASN A 120 -13.43 2.72 -11.82
C ASN A 120 -14.36 3.93 -11.69
N HIS A 121 -14.54 4.48 -10.48
CA HIS A 121 -15.40 5.65 -10.30
C HIS A 121 -14.83 6.85 -11.07
N PRO A 122 -15.67 7.67 -11.75
CA PRO A 122 -15.22 8.81 -12.57
C PRO A 122 -14.33 9.82 -11.83
N ILE A 123 -14.43 9.90 -10.50
CA ILE A 123 -13.57 10.74 -9.67
C ILE A 123 -12.09 10.34 -9.75
N PHE A 124 -11.79 9.09 -10.14
CA PHE A 124 -10.45 8.54 -10.31
C PHE A 124 -10.19 8.22 -11.80
N PRO A 125 -9.83 9.20 -12.63
CA PRO A 125 -9.63 8.97 -14.07
C PRO A 125 -8.51 7.96 -14.38
N GLU A 126 -7.54 7.81 -13.46
CA GLU A 126 -6.48 6.80 -13.55
C GLU A 126 -6.78 5.55 -12.71
N ARG A 127 -8.03 5.39 -12.23
CA ARG A 127 -8.45 4.37 -11.27
C ARG A 127 -7.69 4.49 -9.94
N ALA A 128 -8.18 3.86 -8.87
CA ALA A 128 -7.56 3.94 -7.55
C ALA A 128 -7.54 2.58 -6.85
N ASN A 129 -6.60 2.42 -5.90
CA ASN A 129 -6.65 1.34 -4.93
C ASN A 129 -7.70 1.70 -3.87
N ILE A 130 -8.55 0.76 -3.51
CA ILE A 130 -9.65 0.95 -2.56
C ILE A 130 -9.37 0.17 -1.29
N THR A 131 -9.30 0.86 -0.17
CA THR A 131 -8.98 0.25 1.13
C THR A 131 -10.12 0.43 2.11
N LEU A 132 -10.50 -0.64 2.79
CA LEU A 132 -11.28 -0.60 4.02
C LEU A 132 -10.32 -0.65 5.20
N ALA A 133 -10.44 0.29 6.13
CA ALA A 133 -9.55 0.40 7.28
C ALA A 133 -10.31 0.60 8.58
N HIS A 134 -9.96 -0.20 9.58
CA HIS A 134 -10.43 -0.11 10.95
C HIS A 134 -9.29 0.32 11.87
N ILE A 135 -9.45 1.42 12.58
CA ILE A 135 -8.50 1.89 13.57
C ILE A 135 -8.82 1.20 14.88
N VAL A 136 -7.97 0.24 15.28
CA VAL A 136 -8.11 -0.51 16.53
C VAL A 136 -7.76 0.39 17.72
N ASP A 137 -6.62 1.09 17.61
CA ASP A 137 -6.14 2.08 18.58
C ASP A 137 -5.16 3.06 17.92
N ARG A 138 -4.43 3.84 18.71
CA ARG A 138 -3.50 4.86 18.19
C ARG A 138 -2.26 4.27 17.52
N ASP A 139 -1.95 3.01 17.73
CA ASP A 139 -0.74 2.33 17.25
C ASP A 139 -1.05 1.13 16.33
N HIS A 140 -2.36 0.87 16.07
CA HIS A 140 -2.75 -0.32 15.31
C HIS A 140 -3.95 -0.07 14.39
N ILE A 141 -3.82 -0.47 13.13
CA ILE A 141 -4.86 -0.43 12.08
C ILE A 141 -4.98 -1.82 11.44
N ARG A 142 -6.22 -2.30 11.27
CA ARG A 142 -6.54 -3.45 10.42
C ARG A 142 -7.06 -2.97 9.08
N MET A 143 -6.67 -3.63 7.96
CA MET A 143 -7.10 -3.21 6.63
C MET A 143 -7.23 -4.36 5.64
N ARG A 144 -8.06 -4.13 4.61
CA ARG A 144 -8.16 -4.95 3.39
C ARG A 144 -8.16 -4.03 2.19
N THR A 145 -7.55 -4.47 1.08
CA THR A 145 -7.41 -3.64 -0.12
C THR A 145 -7.84 -4.36 -1.37
N TRP A 146 -8.61 -3.68 -2.19
CA TRP A 146 -8.82 -3.94 -3.60
C TRP A 146 -7.78 -3.13 -4.38
N GLU A 147 -6.81 -3.81 -4.99
CA GLU A 147 -5.74 -3.14 -5.73
C GLU A 147 -6.15 -2.85 -7.17
N ARG A 148 -5.78 -1.67 -7.63
CA ARG A 148 -5.99 -1.20 -8.99
C ARG A 148 -5.43 -2.20 -10.01
N GLY A 149 -6.30 -2.81 -10.81
CA GLY A 149 -5.94 -3.76 -11.86
C GLY A 149 -5.58 -5.18 -11.38
N ALA A 150 -5.55 -5.43 -10.06
CA ALA A 150 -5.22 -6.74 -9.50
C ALA A 150 -6.37 -7.36 -8.68
N GLY A 151 -7.31 -6.53 -8.20
CA GLY A 151 -8.44 -7.01 -7.42
C GLY A 151 -8.13 -7.16 -5.93
N LEU A 152 -8.88 -8.04 -5.24
CA LEU A 152 -8.67 -8.28 -3.81
C LEU A 152 -7.37 -9.03 -3.59
N THR A 153 -6.43 -8.39 -2.91
CA THR A 153 -5.11 -8.97 -2.61
C THR A 153 -4.93 -9.19 -1.11
N ARG A 154 -3.96 -10.03 -0.76
CA ARG A 154 -3.65 -10.31 0.64
C ARG A 154 -2.79 -9.22 1.29
N ALA A 155 -2.01 -8.47 0.50
CA ALA A 155 -1.11 -7.44 1.03
C ALA A 155 -0.73 -6.42 -0.05
N CYS A 156 -0.95 -5.14 0.25
CA CYS A 156 -0.54 -4.01 -0.56
C CYS A 156 0.28 -3.03 0.28
N GLY A 157 1.59 -2.94 0.01
CA GLY A 157 2.50 -2.09 0.78
C GLY A 157 2.19 -0.60 0.64
N SER A 158 1.93 -0.11 -0.58
CA SER A 158 1.58 1.30 -0.80
C SER A 158 0.23 1.68 -0.16
N ALA A 159 -0.75 0.76 -0.15
CA ALA A 159 -2.02 0.98 0.53
C ALA A 159 -1.85 1.06 2.06
N ALA A 160 -0.96 0.23 2.65
CA ALA A 160 -0.63 0.31 4.07
C ALA A 160 0.01 1.66 4.41
N CYS A 161 0.96 2.13 3.60
CA CYS A 161 1.58 3.45 3.75
C CYS A 161 0.55 4.59 3.65
N ALA A 162 -0.29 4.58 2.59
CA ALA A 162 -1.33 5.58 2.39
C ALA A 162 -2.34 5.62 3.56
N THR A 163 -2.73 4.45 4.07
CA THR A 163 -3.67 4.32 5.18
C THR A 163 -3.08 4.87 6.49
N ALA A 164 -1.84 4.51 6.82
CA ALA A 164 -1.15 5.02 8.01
C ALA A 164 -1.01 6.55 7.97
N VAL A 165 -0.58 7.10 6.83
CA VAL A 165 -0.47 8.55 6.62
C VAL A 165 -1.83 9.24 6.73
N ALA A 166 -2.88 8.69 6.11
CA ALA A 166 -4.23 9.24 6.20
C ALA A 166 -4.74 9.28 7.65
N ALA A 167 -4.56 8.20 8.41
CA ALA A 167 -4.94 8.11 9.82
C ALA A 167 -4.19 9.14 10.69
N ALA A 168 -2.89 9.30 10.48
CA ALA A 168 -2.07 10.29 11.19
C ALA A 168 -2.48 11.74 10.84
N ARG A 169 -2.79 12.04 9.55
CA ARG A 169 -3.34 13.35 9.13
C ARG A 169 -4.68 13.67 9.81
N LEU A 170 -5.49 12.66 10.07
CA LEU A 170 -6.74 12.80 10.82
C LEU A 170 -6.52 12.87 12.34
N LYS A 171 -5.28 12.75 12.82
CA LYS A 171 -4.90 12.68 14.24
C LYS A 171 -5.56 11.52 15.00
N ARG A 172 -5.95 10.47 14.27
CA ARG A 172 -6.59 9.28 14.83
C ARG A 172 -5.57 8.25 15.33
N THR A 173 -4.36 8.27 14.74
CA THR A 173 -3.22 7.42 15.15
C THR A 173 -1.96 8.23 15.36
N ASN A 174 -0.94 7.58 15.91
CA ASN A 174 0.44 8.06 15.91
C ASN A 174 1.05 7.95 14.50
N ARG A 175 2.26 8.51 14.29
CA ARG A 175 2.97 8.43 13.00
C ARG A 175 3.71 7.11 12.79
N ILE A 176 3.82 6.29 13.84
CA ILE A 176 4.32 4.92 13.79
C ILE A 176 3.17 4.00 14.17
N VAL A 177 2.78 3.12 13.26
CA VAL A 177 1.64 2.22 13.46
C VAL A 177 1.93 0.82 12.93
N GLN A 178 1.37 -0.18 13.61
CA GLN A 178 1.28 -1.54 13.09
C GLN A 178 0.07 -1.63 12.16
N MET A 179 0.27 -2.21 10.99
CA MET A 179 -0.75 -2.46 10.00
C MET A 179 -0.98 -3.96 9.90
N SER A 180 -2.18 -4.45 10.23
CA SER A 180 -2.54 -5.86 10.03
C SER A 180 -3.33 -6.03 8.74
N LEU A 181 -2.76 -6.81 7.82
CA LEU A 181 -3.31 -7.19 6.53
C LEU A 181 -3.55 -8.70 6.48
N PRO A 182 -4.42 -9.21 5.60
CA PRO A 182 -4.61 -10.66 5.44
C PRO A 182 -3.32 -11.45 5.12
N GLY A 183 -2.31 -10.80 4.56
CA GLY A 183 -1.02 -11.40 4.20
C GLY A 183 0.07 -11.26 5.25
N GLY A 184 -0.19 -10.63 6.38
CA GLY A 184 0.75 -10.41 7.48
C GLY A 184 0.87 -8.94 7.89
N ASP A 185 1.66 -8.71 8.93
CA ASP A 185 1.81 -7.40 9.54
C ASP A 185 2.95 -6.60 8.93
N LEU A 186 2.76 -5.28 8.91
CA LEU A 186 3.77 -4.27 8.56
C LEU A 186 3.84 -3.23 9.66
N THR A 187 5.01 -2.65 9.86
CA THR A 187 5.16 -1.40 10.63
C THR A 187 5.37 -0.26 9.65
N ILE A 188 4.54 0.76 9.75
CA ILE A 188 4.65 1.97 8.94
C ILE A 188 5.03 3.14 9.85
N GLU A 189 6.07 3.86 9.44
CA GLU A 189 6.48 5.11 10.07
C GLU A 189 6.38 6.25 9.06
N TRP A 190 5.56 7.25 9.35
CA TRP A 190 5.61 8.53 8.65
C TRP A 190 6.56 9.46 9.40
N ARG A 191 7.83 9.47 8.98
CA ARG A 191 8.95 10.10 9.68
C ARG A 191 8.80 11.61 9.72
N GLU A 192 8.96 12.21 10.89
CA GLU A 192 8.73 13.65 11.08
C GLU A 192 9.84 14.54 10.49
N SER A 193 11.06 14.02 10.42
CA SER A 193 12.23 14.82 10.01
C SER A 193 12.23 15.23 8.54
N ASP A 194 11.58 14.47 7.67
CA ASP A 194 11.64 14.64 6.22
C ASP A 194 10.36 14.20 5.49
N ASP A 195 9.33 13.84 6.24
CA ASP A 195 8.05 13.34 5.76
C ASP A 195 8.10 12.07 4.89
N HIS A 196 9.22 11.35 4.89
CA HIS A 196 9.30 10.05 4.24
C HIS A 196 8.47 9.00 4.97
N VAL A 197 7.90 8.08 4.21
CA VAL A 197 7.15 6.92 4.74
C VAL A 197 8.04 5.69 4.67
N LEU A 198 8.32 5.12 5.83
CA LEU A 198 9.14 3.91 5.96
C LEU A 198 8.23 2.71 6.18
N MET A 199 8.41 1.68 5.39
CA MET A 199 7.66 0.43 5.50
C MET A 199 8.58 -0.71 5.92
N THR A 200 8.36 -1.25 7.11
CA THR A 200 9.10 -2.39 7.65
C THR A 200 8.23 -3.63 7.69
N GLY A 201 8.74 -4.73 7.20
CA GLY A 201 8.05 -6.02 7.21
C GLY A 201 8.99 -7.19 6.98
N ALA A 202 8.48 -8.40 7.22
CA ALA A 202 9.23 -9.62 7.04
C ALA A 202 9.48 -9.94 5.55
N ALA A 203 10.62 -10.58 5.30
CA ALA A 203 10.90 -11.29 4.07
C ALA A 203 11.54 -12.63 4.46
N VAL A 204 10.82 -13.72 4.22
CA VAL A 204 11.25 -15.08 4.56
C VAL A 204 11.42 -15.88 3.28
N LEU A 205 12.52 -16.64 3.18
CA LEU A 205 12.68 -17.64 2.12
C LEU A 205 11.86 -18.87 2.51
N GLU A 206 10.82 -19.18 1.72
CA GLU A 206 9.94 -20.31 2.01
C GLU A 206 10.50 -21.63 1.44
N TYR A 207 10.98 -21.60 0.19
CA TYR A 207 11.60 -22.77 -0.47
C TYR A 207 12.51 -22.36 -1.62
N GLU A 208 13.37 -23.28 -2.03
CA GLU A 208 14.14 -23.22 -3.26
C GLU A 208 13.76 -24.40 -4.16
N GLY A 209 13.77 -24.19 -5.46
CA GLY A 209 13.44 -25.21 -6.44
C GLY A 209 14.18 -25.01 -7.76
N ILE A 210 14.31 -26.10 -8.52
CA ILE A 210 14.85 -26.09 -9.90
C ILE A 210 13.70 -26.44 -10.82
N PHE A 211 13.40 -25.54 -11.76
CA PHE A 211 12.40 -25.80 -12.78
C PHE A 211 13.00 -26.62 -13.90
N ASP A 212 12.22 -27.56 -14.45
CA ASP A 212 12.61 -28.24 -15.68
C ASP A 212 12.75 -27.22 -16.83
N PRO A 213 13.92 -27.20 -17.52
CA PRO A 213 14.11 -26.30 -18.66
C PRO A 213 13.03 -26.43 -19.74
N ALA A 214 12.40 -27.58 -19.88
CA ALA A 214 11.31 -27.81 -20.83
C ALA A 214 10.07 -26.92 -20.57
N LEU A 215 9.87 -26.42 -19.34
CA LEU A 215 8.78 -25.50 -19.03
C LEU A 215 8.93 -24.14 -19.71
N PHE A 216 10.13 -23.76 -20.11
CA PHE A 216 10.45 -22.49 -20.76
C PHE A 216 10.65 -22.61 -22.27
N ALA A 217 10.75 -23.83 -22.81
CA ALA A 217 10.99 -24.07 -24.21
C ALA A 217 9.82 -23.63 -25.13
N ALA A 218 8.62 -23.44 -24.58
CA ALA A 218 7.43 -22.97 -25.30
C ALA A 218 7.29 -21.43 -25.33
N LEU A 219 8.20 -20.69 -24.68
CA LEU A 219 8.18 -19.22 -24.59
C LEU A 219 9.26 -18.55 -25.45
N ALA A 220 10.03 -19.34 -26.23
CA ALA A 220 11.08 -18.89 -27.14
C ALA A 220 10.58 -18.76 -28.57
#